data_11e9a45a31f7e97137669e84b58133f3
#
_entry.id   11e9a45a31f7e97137669e84b58133f3
#
_cell.length_a   1.000
_cell.length_b   1.000
_cell.length_c   1.000
_cell.angle_alpha   90.00
_cell.angle_beta   90.00
_cell.angle_gamma   90.00
#
_symmetry.space_group_name_H-M   'P 1'
#
loop_
_entity.id
_entity.type
_entity.pdbx_description
1 polymer ?
#
loop_
_entity_poly.entity_id
_entity_poly.type
_entity_poly.pdbx_seq_one_letter_code
_entity_poly.pdbx_strand_id
1 'polypeptide(L)'
;TFVNEYKGTINTYVREGDTAIELRTLGFNMPVNSILTGKVKVDLKYNYGVPYLTANAGTDDESITVTESNEAAEPIEATIADLLANKYLNDLVTIKNFTFSKEEYQTGKFNYYANDGEQKIMIYDKFNKVGGVAELTEGEVYNVTGLYGAIFKGTPEILPTQKVTAGTSTGINNITTSAADNAPIFNLAGQKVGKGYKGVVIKAGKKMIQ
;
A
#
# COMPACT_ATOMS: atom_id res chain seq x y z
N THR A 1 15.64 10.71 1.49
CA THR A 1 15.09 11.01 0.16
C THR A 1 14.64 9.74 -0.57
N PHE A 2 13.60 9.86 -1.36
CA PHE A 2 13.24 8.90 -2.42
C PHE A 2 13.15 9.64 -3.74
N VAL A 3 13.84 9.16 -4.76
CA VAL A 3 13.89 9.79 -6.09
C VAL A 3 13.30 8.85 -7.12
N ASN A 4 12.46 9.36 -7.98
CA ASN A 4 11.91 8.61 -9.10
C ASN A 4 11.78 9.46 -10.37
N GLU A 5 12.04 8.84 -11.50
CA GLU A 5 11.78 9.40 -12.82
C GLU A 5 10.49 8.78 -13.40
N TYR A 6 9.57 9.66 -13.79
CA TYR A 6 8.35 9.28 -14.48
C TYR A 6 8.14 10.18 -15.68
N LYS A 7 8.13 9.61 -16.88
CA LYS A 7 7.96 10.34 -18.16
C LYS A 7 8.93 11.52 -18.32
N GLY A 8 10.18 11.31 -17.95
CA GLY A 8 11.23 12.34 -18.06
C GLY A 8 11.17 13.43 -16.98
N THR A 9 10.27 13.31 -16.00
CA THR A 9 10.22 14.23 -14.85
C THR A 9 10.83 13.55 -13.63
N ILE A 10 11.83 14.19 -13.04
CA ILE A 10 12.42 13.73 -11.78
C ILE A 10 11.59 14.27 -10.63
N ASN A 11 11.05 13.38 -9.82
CA ASN A 11 10.33 13.66 -8.59
C ASN A 11 11.16 13.15 -7.43
N THR A 12 11.43 14.00 -6.47
CA THR A 12 12.16 13.65 -5.25
C THR A 12 11.24 13.86 -4.06
N TYR A 13 11.12 12.87 -3.20
CA TYR A 13 10.33 12.96 -1.99
C TYR A 13 11.28 13.06 -0.81
N VAL A 14 11.06 14.06 0.03
CA VAL A 14 11.90 14.33 1.20
C VAL A 14 11.05 14.41 2.46
N ARG A 15 11.65 14.04 3.59
CA ARG A 15 11.03 14.13 4.92
C ARG A 15 11.93 14.92 5.84
N GLU A 16 11.32 15.81 6.63
CA GLU A 16 11.95 16.48 7.77
C GLU A 16 11.00 16.38 8.97
N GLY A 17 11.44 15.74 10.05
CA GLY A 17 10.56 15.43 11.18
C GLY A 17 9.36 14.57 10.73
N ASP A 18 8.16 15.08 11.01
CA ASP A 18 6.90 14.41 10.70
C ASP A 18 6.26 14.93 9.38
N THR A 19 7.00 15.68 8.58
CA THR A 19 6.47 16.29 7.36
C THR A 19 7.28 15.85 6.14
N ALA A 20 6.57 15.40 5.12
CA ALA A 20 7.15 15.05 3.83
C ALA A 20 6.59 15.92 2.72
N ILE A 21 7.40 16.13 1.67
CA ILE A 21 7.00 16.89 0.48
C ILE A 21 7.67 16.37 -0.78
N GLU A 22 6.97 16.50 -1.89
CA GLU A 22 7.50 16.22 -3.21
C GLU A 22 8.22 17.45 -3.78
N LEU A 23 9.45 17.25 -4.26
CA LEU A 23 10.25 18.23 -5.00
C LEU A 23 10.24 17.87 -6.47
N ARG A 24 9.78 18.76 -7.34
CA ARG A 24 9.72 18.55 -8.79
C ARG A 24 10.71 19.46 -9.52
N THR A 25 11.56 18.86 -10.35
CA THR A 25 12.41 19.59 -11.31
C THR A 25 13.23 20.71 -10.68
N LEU A 26 13.89 20.46 -9.56
CA LEU A 26 14.74 21.47 -8.91
C LEU A 26 16.14 21.64 -9.55
N GLY A 27 16.50 20.77 -10.51
CA GLY A 27 17.72 20.97 -11.31
C GLY A 27 18.99 20.33 -10.75
N PHE A 28 19.00 19.83 -9.51
CA PHE A 28 20.16 19.16 -8.91
C PHE A 28 19.89 17.67 -8.63
N ASN A 29 20.97 16.89 -8.64
CA ASN A 29 20.90 15.45 -8.40
C ASN A 29 20.72 15.14 -6.91
N MET A 30 19.68 14.40 -6.59
CA MET A 30 19.36 13.98 -5.23
C MET A 30 19.18 12.45 -5.21
N PRO A 31 20.25 11.66 -5.08
CA PRO A 31 20.16 10.21 -5.02
C PRO A 31 19.24 9.73 -3.88
N VAL A 32 18.69 8.53 -4.01
CA VAL A 32 17.93 7.88 -2.93
C VAL A 32 18.79 7.82 -1.67
N ASN A 33 18.18 8.02 -0.51
CA ASN A 33 18.80 8.08 0.82
C ASN A 33 19.77 9.25 1.03
N SER A 34 19.71 10.30 0.18
CA SER A 34 20.47 11.51 0.43
C SER A 34 19.90 12.34 1.59
N ILE A 35 20.78 13.00 2.30
CA ILE A 35 20.47 14.06 3.26
C ILE A 35 20.65 15.40 2.54
N LEU A 36 19.62 16.23 2.61
CA LEU A 36 19.63 17.56 2.00
C LEU A 36 19.77 18.61 3.11
N THR A 37 20.70 19.54 2.95
CA THR A 37 20.87 20.70 3.83
C THR A 37 21.00 21.97 3.01
N GLY A 38 20.67 23.11 3.62
CA GLY A 38 20.76 24.41 2.96
C GLY A 38 19.39 25.04 2.74
N LYS A 39 19.35 25.97 1.79
CA LYS A 39 18.15 26.75 1.46
C LYS A 39 18.01 26.89 -0.04
N VAL A 40 16.79 26.77 -0.52
CA VAL A 40 16.45 26.96 -1.94
C VAL A 40 15.14 27.72 -2.04
N LYS A 41 15.08 28.62 -3.02
CA LYS A 41 13.84 29.34 -3.31
C LYS A 41 12.96 28.51 -4.24
N VAL A 42 11.75 28.24 -3.80
CA VAL A 42 10.80 27.37 -4.50
C VAL A 42 9.41 28.00 -4.56
N ASP A 43 8.60 27.52 -5.50
CA ASP A 43 7.17 27.78 -5.55
C ASP A 43 6.43 26.61 -4.95
N LEU A 44 5.51 26.88 -4.01
CA LEU A 44 4.54 25.90 -3.52
C LEU A 44 3.39 25.81 -4.51
N LYS A 45 3.13 24.60 -4.97
CA LYS A 45 2.01 24.27 -5.88
C LYS A 45 1.20 23.09 -5.37
N TYR A 46 0.03 22.90 -5.94
CA TYR A 46 -0.87 21.81 -5.57
C TYR A 46 -1.31 21.03 -6.82
N ASN A 47 -1.37 19.72 -6.68
CA ASN A 47 -1.96 18.83 -7.67
C ASN A 47 -3.06 18.00 -6.99
N TYR A 48 -4.33 18.27 -7.33
CA TYR A 48 -5.50 17.67 -6.66
C TYR A 48 -5.45 17.75 -5.12
N GLY A 49 -4.95 18.86 -4.58
CA GLY A 49 -4.85 19.08 -3.13
C GLY A 49 -3.56 18.57 -2.49
N VAL A 50 -2.72 17.82 -3.20
CA VAL A 50 -1.41 17.37 -2.71
C VAL A 50 -0.38 18.46 -2.97
N PRO A 51 0.32 18.97 -1.92
CA PRO A 51 1.34 19.99 -2.08
C PRO A 51 2.63 19.41 -2.70
N TYR A 52 3.27 20.21 -3.53
CA TYR A 52 4.62 19.94 -4.03
C TYR A 52 5.39 21.25 -4.23
N LEU A 53 6.72 21.16 -4.22
CA LEU A 53 7.61 22.27 -4.48
C LEU A 53 8.22 22.14 -5.86
N THR A 54 8.38 23.26 -6.57
CA THR A 54 9.05 23.34 -7.87
C THR A 54 10.02 24.51 -7.90
N ALA A 55 10.98 24.46 -8.83
CA ALA A 55 11.92 25.54 -9.02
C ALA A 55 11.19 26.85 -9.26
N ASN A 56 11.67 27.92 -8.61
CA ASN A 56 11.29 29.29 -8.87
C ASN A 56 12.27 29.93 -9.82
N ALA A 57 11.86 30.94 -10.59
CA ALA A 57 12.79 31.75 -11.38
C ALA A 57 13.81 32.40 -10.46
N GLY A 58 15.08 32.04 -10.58
CA GLY A 58 16.15 32.46 -9.69
C GLY A 58 16.39 31.53 -8.51
N THR A 59 15.97 30.25 -8.61
CA THR A 59 16.43 29.19 -7.71
C THR A 59 17.93 29.12 -7.71
N ASP A 60 18.53 29.12 -6.51
CA ASP A 60 19.96 29.04 -6.29
C ASP A 60 20.31 27.61 -5.83
N ASP A 61 20.81 26.80 -6.74
CA ASP A 61 21.17 25.41 -6.48
C ASP A 61 22.42 25.30 -5.60
N GLU A 62 23.28 26.35 -5.58
CA GLU A 62 24.52 26.36 -4.80
C GLU A 62 24.23 26.39 -3.28
N SER A 63 23.03 26.78 -2.89
CA SER A 63 22.61 26.79 -1.50
C SER A 63 22.27 25.40 -0.93
N ILE A 64 22.14 24.38 -1.77
CA ILE A 64 21.78 23.01 -1.37
C ILE A 64 23.02 22.11 -1.37
N THR A 65 23.26 21.47 -0.22
CA THR A 65 24.24 20.39 -0.10
C THR A 65 23.52 19.05 -0.07
N VAL A 66 23.92 18.15 -0.95
CA VAL A 66 23.43 16.77 -1.02
C VAL A 66 24.52 15.85 -0.50
N THR A 67 24.23 15.15 0.59
CA THR A 67 25.14 14.16 1.18
C THR A 67 24.52 12.79 1.02
N GLU A 68 25.20 11.87 0.37
CA GLU A 68 24.74 10.48 0.27
C GLU A 68 24.81 9.81 1.64
N SER A 69 23.81 9.02 1.96
CA SER A 69 23.72 8.23 3.18
C SER A 69 23.48 6.77 2.82
N ASN A 70 24.02 5.87 3.64
CA ASN A 70 23.73 4.43 3.53
C ASN A 70 22.47 4.04 4.32
N GLU A 71 21.85 4.97 5.02
CA GLU A 71 20.65 4.75 5.80
C GLU A 71 19.42 5.02 4.95
N ALA A 72 18.60 4.00 4.73
CA ALA A 72 17.31 4.14 4.07
C ALA A 72 16.33 4.86 5.00
N ALA A 73 15.44 5.68 4.41
CA ALA A 73 14.33 6.23 5.17
C ALA A 73 13.37 5.08 5.59
N GLU A 74 13.11 4.97 6.89
CA GLU A 74 12.16 3.99 7.40
C GLU A 74 10.72 4.38 7.00
N PRO A 75 9.95 3.45 6.43
CA PRO A 75 8.55 3.70 6.11
C PRO A 75 7.70 3.77 7.39
N ILE A 76 6.74 4.68 7.41
CA ILE A 76 5.76 4.79 8.48
C ILE A 76 4.71 3.70 8.30
N GLU A 77 4.44 2.91 9.34
CA GLU A 77 3.30 1.98 9.31
C GLU A 77 2.00 2.76 9.38
N ALA A 78 1.17 2.66 8.35
CA ALA A 78 -0.08 3.40 8.21
C ALA A 78 -1.26 2.47 7.94
N THR A 79 -2.43 2.84 8.46
CA THR A 79 -3.69 2.20 8.11
C THR A 79 -4.29 2.84 6.84
N ILE A 80 -5.19 2.14 6.16
CA ILE A 80 -5.94 2.71 5.04
C ILE A 80 -6.72 3.94 5.49
N ALA A 81 -7.32 3.89 6.70
CA ALA A 81 -8.06 5.02 7.29
C ALA A 81 -7.17 6.26 7.49
N ASP A 82 -5.92 6.10 7.94
CA ASP A 82 -4.97 7.20 8.09
C ASP A 82 -4.70 7.89 6.74
N LEU A 83 -4.50 7.10 5.69
CA LEU A 83 -4.23 7.64 4.37
C LEU A 83 -5.47 8.33 3.78
N LEU A 84 -6.66 7.76 3.94
CA LEU A 84 -7.91 8.40 3.50
C LEU A 84 -8.22 9.68 4.28
N ALA A 85 -7.70 9.83 5.50
CA ALA A 85 -7.72 11.08 6.27
C ALA A 85 -6.61 12.08 5.86
N ASN A 86 -5.89 11.80 4.78
CA ASN A 86 -4.76 12.58 4.26
C ASN A 86 -3.59 12.75 5.25
N LYS A 87 -3.39 11.79 6.17
CA LYS A 87 -2.15 11.72 6.94
C LYS A 87 -1.02 11.22 6.04
N TYR A 88 0.18 11.63 6.35
CA TYR A 88 1.42 11.18 5.68
C TYR A 88 1.48 11.48 4.18
N LEU A 89 0.85 12.58 3.72
CA LEU A 89 0.97 13.02 2.33
C LEU A 89 2.43 13.20 1.93
N ASN A 90 2.79 12.73 0.73
CA ASN A 90 4.14 12.71 0.19
C ASN A 90 5.14 11.82 0.94
N ASP A 91 4.70 11.04 1.91
CA ASP A 91 5.59 10.25 2.74
C ASP A 91 5.66 8.79 2.31
N LEU A 92 6.77 8.14 2.71
CA LEU A 92 6.98 6.71 2.52
C LEU A 92 6.24 5.96 3.63
N VAL A 93 5.26 5.16 3.25
CA VAL A 93 4.41 4.42 4.17
C VAL A 93 4.37 2.93 3.85
N THR A 94 4.02 2.11 4.84
CA THR A 94 3.71 0.69 4.65
C THR A 94 2.30 0.40 5.15
N ILE A 95 1.46 -0.17 4.27
CA ILE A 95 0.19 -0.79 4.65
C ILE A 95 0.43 -2.29 4.78
N LYS A 96 0.15 -2.83 5.96
CA LYS A 96 0.33 -4.27 6.25
C LYS A 96 -0.99 -5.04 6.19
N ASN A 97 -0.89 -6.29 5.76
CA ASN A 97 -1.96 -7.29 5.84
C ASN A 97 -3.29 -6.85 5.21
N PHE A 98 -3.23 -6.12 4.11
CA PHE A 98 -4.43 -5.79 3.35
C PHE A 98 -4.86 -6.94 2.45
N THR A 99 -6.14 -7.07 2.19
CA THR A 99 -6.67 -7.98 1.16
C THR A 99 -6.59 -7.30 -0.21
N PHE A 100 -5.96 -7.95 -1.18
CA PHE A 100 -5.86 -7.43 -2.54
C PHE A 100 -7.16 -7.62 -3.31
N SER A 101 -7.59 -6.58 -4.02
CA SER A 101 -8.71 -6.65 -4.97
C SER A 101 -8.41 -5.86 -6.23
N LYS A 102 -9.12 -6.18 -7.32
CA LYS A 102 -9.03 -5.48 -8.60
C LYS A 102 -10.42 -5.23 -9.16
N GLU A 103 -10.56 -4.12 -9.87
CA GLU A 103 -11.80 -3.73 -10.54
C GLU A 103 -11.53 -3.42 -12.01
N GLU A 104 -12.24 -4.06 -12.89
CA GLU A 104 -12.13 -3.80 -14.32
C GLU A 104 -12.84 -2.47 -14.64
N TYR A 105 -12.11 -1.50 -15.21
CA TYR A 105 -12.68 -0.22 -15.66
C TYR A 105 -12.80 -0.11 -17.17
N GLN A 106 -12.08 -0.97 -17.90
CA GLN A 106 -12.14 -1.15 -19.34
C GLN A 106 -11.68 -2.58 -19.65
N THR A 107 -12.18 -3.18 -20.72
CA THR A 107 -11.84 -4.55 -21.11
C THR A 107 -10.34 -4.83 -21.04
N GLY A 108 -9.95 -5.74 -20.14
CA GLY A 108 -8.57 -6.12 -19.87
C GLY A 108 -7.75 -5.09 -19.10
N LYS A 109 -8.37 -4.00 -18.57
CA LYS A 109 -7.68 -2.98 -17.74
C LYS A 109 -8.28 -2.90 -16.37
N PHE A 110 -7.45 -2.94 -15.37
CA PHE A 110 -7.85 -3.03 -13.96
C PHE A 110 -7.29 -1.89 -13.13
N ASN A 111 -8.10 -1.42 -12.18
CA ASN A 111 -7.64 -0.69 -11.01
C ASN A 111 -7.37 -1.70 -9.89
N TYR A 112 -6.34 -1.48 -9.12
CA TYR A 112 -5.87 -2.37 -8.05
C TYR A 112 -6.05 -1.68 -6.70
N TYR A 113 -6.44 -2.44 -5.67
CA TYR A 113 -6.76 -1.89 -4.36
C TYR A 113 -6.17 -2.69 -3.21
N ALA A 114 -5.72 -1.97 -2.19
CA ALA A 114 -5.54 -2.50 -0.84
C ALA A 114 -6.86 -2.29 -0.08
N ASN A 115 -7.37 -3.34 0.58
CA ASN A 115 -8.67 -3.38 1.24
C ASN A 115 -8.52 -3.94 2.66
N ASP A 116 -9.08 -3.27 3.66
CA ASP A 116 -9.07 -3.71 5.07
C ASP A 116 -10.41 -4.33 5.53
N GLY A 117 -11.38 -4.46 4.62
CA GLY A 117 -12.74 -4.95 4.86
C GLY A 117 -13.78 -3.83 5.04
N GLU A 118 -13.37 -2.64 5.41
CA GLU A 118 -14.24 -1.45 5.56
C GLU A 118 -13.99 -0.42 4.47
N GLN A 119 -12.71 -0.21 4.14
CA GLN A 119 -12.25 0.82 3.22
C GLN A 119 -11.22 0.25 2.25
N LYS A 120 -10.99 0.96 1.16
CA LYS A 120 -9.95 0.60 0.20
C LYS A 120 -9.22 1.82 -0.30
N ILE A 121 -7.95 1.65 -0.66
CA ILE A 121 -7.13 2.64 -1.33
C ILE A 121 -6.57 2.08 -2.62
N MET A 122 -6.48 2.90 -3.67
CA MET A 122 -5.91 2.46 -4.94
C MET A 122 -4.41 2.24 -4.81
N ILE A 123 -3.91 1.16 -5.42
CA ILE A 123 -2.49 0.90 -5.61
C ILE A 123 -2.17 1.26 -7.07
N TYR A 124 -1.46 2.36 -7.28
CA TYR A 124 -1.03 2.76 -8.61
C TYR A 124 0.45 2.46 -8.81
N ASP A 125 0.75 1.39 -9.54
CA ASP A 125 2.13 0.92 -9.79
C ASP A 125 2.82 1.82 -10.83
N LYS A 126 3.07 3.06 -10.42
CA LYS A 126 3.55 4.18 -11.25
C LYS A 126 4.99 3.99 -11.70
N PHE A 127 5.85 3.49 -10.81
CA PHE A 127 7.29 3.52 -10.98
C PHE A 127 7.81 2.29 -11.71
N ASN A 128 7.70 2.29 -13.04
CA ASN A 128 8.14 1.18 -13.90
C ASN A 128 7.58 -0.21 -13.45
N LYS A 129 6.40 -0.20 -12.83
CA LYS A 129 5.70 -1.38 -12.30
C LYS A 129 6.54 -2.17 -11.28
N VAL A 130 7.31 -1.46 -10.45
CA VAL A 130 8.17 -2.07 -9.44
C VAL A 130 7.39 -2.87 -8.40
N GLY A 131 6.14 -2.50 -8.13
CA GLY A 131 5.25 -3.20 -7.19
C GLY A 131 4.83 -4.59 -7.64
N GLY A 132 4.82 -4.85 -8.95
CA GLY A 132 4.35 -6.12 -9.51
C GLY A 132 2.87 -6.37 -9.25
N VAL A 133 2.07 -5.31 -9.10
CA VAL A 133 0.68 -5.38 -8.62
C VAL A 133 -0.24 -6.17 -9.55
N ALA A 134 0.04 -6.17 -10.85
CA ALA A 134 -0.74 -6.91 -11.83
C ALA A 134 -0.63 -8.44 -11.69
N GLU A 135 0.40 -8.92 -11.00
CA GLU A 135 0.69 -10.35 -10.80
C GLU A 135 0.08 -10.90 -9.50
N LEU A 136 -0.51 -10.03 -8.66
CA LEU A 136 -1.07 -10.43 -7.38
C LEU A 136 -2.39 -11.21 -7.56
N THR A 137 -2.62 -12.13 -6.63
CA THR A 137 -3.85 -12.95 -6.60
C THR A 137 -4.93 -12.23 -5.81
N GLU A 138 -6.10 -12.08 -6.41
CA GLU A 138 -7.26 -11.46 -5.76
C GLU A 138 -7.73 -12.26 -4.54
N GLY A 139 -8.07 -11.57 -3.45
CA GLY A 139 -8.48 -12.15 -2.18
C GLY A 139 -7.33 -12.57 -1.25
N GLU A 140 -6.10 -12.60 -1.74
CA GLU A 140 -4.93 -12.91 -0.91
C GLU A 140 -4.44 -11.67 -0.13
N VAL A 141 -3.65 -11.91 0.91
CA VAL A 141 -3.18 -10.89 1.85
C VAL A 141 -1.74 -10.48 1.53
N TYR A 142 -1.51 -9.17 1.50
CA TYR A 142 -0.23 -8.58 1.13
C TYR A 142 0.16 -7.38 2.00
N ASN A 143 1.43 -6.97 1.86
CA ASN A 143 1.97 -5.72 2.39
C ASN A 143 2.49 -4.87 1.23
N VAL A 144 2.22 -3.57 1.25
CA VAL A 144 2.75 -2.62 0.27
C VAL A 144 3.51 -1.51 0.96
N THR A 145 4.73 -1.25 0.50
CA THR A 145 5.51 -0.06 0.87
C THR A 145 5.57 0.86 -0.33
N GLY A 146 5.21 2.11 -0.12
CA GLY A 146 5.15 3.08 -1.21
C GLY A 146 4.94 4.51 -0.72
N LEU A 147 4.94 5.44 -1.67
CA LEU A 147 4.66 6.84 -1.41
C LEU A 147 3.15 7.08 -1.41
N TYR A 148 2.66 7.76 -0.38
CA TYR A 148 1.31 8.29 -0.35
C TYR A 148 1.33 9.74 -0.85
N GLY A 149 1.57 9.94 -2.14
CA GLY A 149 1.77 11.26 -2.72
C GLY A 149 0.90 11.55 -3.94
N ALA A 150 -0.04 10.68 -4.27
CA ALA A 150 -0.92 10.90 -5.40
C ALA A 150 -2.38 10.89 -4.97
N ILE A 151 -3.09 11.95 -5.35
CA ILE A 151 -4.54 11.98 -5.38
C ILE A 151 -4.91 12.32 -6.81
N PHE A 152 -5.39 11.34 -7.57
CA PHE A 152 -5.77 11.55 -8.96
C PHE A 152 -7.27 11.70 -9.09
N LYS A 153 -7.72 12.90 -9.50
CA LYS A 153 -9.15 13.21 -9.64
C LYS A 153 -9.99 12.89 -8.39
N GLY A 154 -9.41 13.12 -7.20
CA GLY A 154 -10.06 12.83 -5.93
C GLY A 154 -9.90 11.40 -5.42
N THR A 155 -9.18 10.54 -6.13
CA THR A 155 -8.89 9.16 -5.70
C THR A 155 -7.51 9.11 -5.05
N PRO A 156 -7.41 8.80 -3.74
CA PRO A 156 -6.14 8.60 -3.07
C PRO A 156 -5.42 7.36 -3.59
N GLU A 157 -4.11 7.46 -3.79
CA GLU A 157 -3.28 6.40 -4.35
C GLU A 157 -2.02 6.18 -3.53
N ILE A 158 -1.69 4.90 -3.28
CA ILE A 158 -0.35 4.51 -2.85
C ILE A 158 0.47 4.08 -4.06
N LEU A 159 1.70 4.60 -4.15
CA LEU A 159 2.64 4.36 -5.25
C LEU A 159 3.74 3.42 -4.77
N PRO A 160 3.71 2.12 -5.09
CA PRO A 160 4.74 1.19 -4.66
C PRO A 160 6.14 1.64 -5.08
N THR A 161 7.08 1.60 -4.13
CA THR A 161 8.50 1.91 -4.34
C THR A 161 9.36 0.65 -4.37
N GLN A 162 8.75 -0.48 -4.04
CA GLN A 162 9.35 -1.82 -4.08
C GLN A 162 8.27 -2.87 -4.32
N LYS A 163 8.69 -4.10 -4.58
CA LYS A 163 7.76 -5.22 -4.82
C LYS A 163 6.84 -5.44 -3.63
N VAL A 164 5.54 -5.59 -3.91
CA VAL A 164 4.54 -5.99 -2.92
C VAL A 164 4.87 -7.39 -2.41
N THR A 165 4.80 -7.58 -1.11
CA THR A 165 5.18 -8.83 -0.43
C THR A 165 3.96 -9.53 0.16
N ALA A 166 4.04 -10.85 0.35
CA ALA A 166 2.99 -11.58 1.03
C ALA A 166 2.82 -11.06 2.46
N GLY A 167 1.56 -10.89 2.86
CA GLY A 167 1.17 -10.54 4.21
C GLY A 167 0.87 -11.79 5.05
N THR A 168 0.54 -11.56 6.32
CA THR A 168 0.08 -12.62 7.24
C THR A 168 -1.42 -12.49 7.39
N SER A 169 -2.16 -13.50 6.93
CA SER A 169 -3.58 -13.58 7.23
C SER A 169 -3.78 -13.87 8.72
N THR A 170 -4.40 -12.93 9.43
CA THR A 170 -4.79 -13.13 10.84
C THR A 170 -6.17 -13.77 11.02
N GLY A 171 -6.87 -14.01 9.91
CA GLY A 171 -8.16 -14.69 9.87
C GLY A 171 -8.01 -16.18 9.64
N ILE A 172 -9.00 -16.97 10.08
CA ILE A 172 -9.20 -18.33 9.62
C ILE A 172 -9.66 -18.25 8.16
N ASN A 173 -8.73 -17.97 7.26
CA ASN A 173 -9.00 -17.97 5.83
C ASN A 173 -9.13 -19.41 5.38
N ASN A 174 -10.35 -19.77 4.99
CA ASN A 174 -10.72 -21.03 4.38
C ASN A 174 -10.23 -22.27 5.13
N ILE A 175 -11.01 -22.70 6.11
CA ILE A 175 -11.12 -24.15 6.28
C ILE A 175 -11.69 -24.64 4.92
N THR A 176 -10.84 -24.95 3.96
CA THR A 176 -11.19 -25.84 2.87
C THR A 176 -11.52 -27.16 3.55
N THR A 177 -12.76 -27.30 3.95
CA THR A 177 -13.31 -28.61 4.28
C THR A 177 -13.32 -29.38 2.97
N SER A 178 -12.21 -30.06 2.65
CA SER A 178 -12.32 -31.23 1.82
C SER A 178 -13.40 -32.08 2.50
N ALA A 179 -14.54 -32.20 1.87
CA ALA A 179 -15.63 -33.05 2.34
C ALA A 179 -15.13 -34.49 2.29
N ALA A 180 -14.33 -34.89 3.24
CA ALA A 180 -13.96 -36.25 3.46
C ALA A 180 -15.17 -36.94 4.10
N ASP A 181 -15.69 -38.00 3.52
CA ASP A 181 -16.76 -38.81 4.06
C ASP A 181 -16.45 -39.27 5.50
N ASN A 182 -15.22 -39.17 5.96
CA ASN A 182 -14.72 -39.53 7.28
C ASN A 182 -14.54 -38.35 8.25
N ALA A 183 -15.07 -37.14 7.95
CA ALA A 183 -14.95 -36.02 8.89
C ALA A 183 -15.61 -36.34 10.22
N PRO A 184 -14.99 -36.02 11.38
CA PRO A 184 -15.56 -36.24 12.67
C PRO A 184 -16.87 -35.45 12.83
N ILE A 185 -17.82 -36.02 13.54
CA ILE A 185 -19.14 -35.45 13.82
C ILE A 185 -19.13 -34.94 15.24
N PHE A 186 -19.60 -33.73 15.47
CA PHE A 186 -19.72 -33.11 16.79
C PHE A 186 -21.18 -32.72 17.08
N ASN A 187 -21.61 -32.84 18.32
CA ASN A 187 -22.87 -32.27 18.76
C ASN A 187 -22.74 -30.75 18.99
N LEU A 188 -23.81 -30.05 19.33
CA LEU A 188 -23.80 -28.61 19.59
C LEU A 188 -22.96 -28.19 20.82
N ALA A 189 -22.66 -29.13 21.71
CA ALA A 189 -21.76 -28.92 22.86
C ALA A 189 -20.28 -29.14 22.50
N GLY A 190 -19.94 -29.37 21.20
CA GLY A 190 -18.57 -29.58 20.74
C GLY A 190 -18.01 -30.99 21.02
N GLN A 191 -18.82 -31.92 21.54
CA GLN A 191 -18.39 -33.29 21.83
C GLN A 191 -18.45 -34.13 20.56
N LYS A 192 -17.39 -34.94 20.30
CA LYS A 192 -17.35 -35.88 19.18
C LYS A 192 -18.39 -36.98 19.38
N VAL A 193 -19.23 -37.18 18.36
CA VAL A 193 -20.31 -38.19 18.39
C VAL A 193 -20.20 -39.15 17.22
N GLY A 194 -20.78 -40.34 17.37
CA GLY A 194 -20.81 -41.37 16.33
C GLY A 194 -21.98 -41.20 15.35
N LYS A 195 -21.97 -42.00 14.28
CA LYS A 195 -23.03 -42.02 13.24
C LYS A 195 -24.42 -42.38 13.76
N GLY A 196 -24.56 -42.90 14.97
CA GLY A 196 -25.85 -43.26 15.60
C GLY A 196 -26.43 -42.18 16.51
N TYR A 197 -25.78 -41.03 16.64
CA TYR A 197 -26.27 -39.91 17.45
C TYR A 197 -27.49 -39.29 16.77
N LYS A 198 -28.61 -39.18 17.51
CA LYS A 198 -29.83 -38.53 17.01
C LYS A 198 -29.90 -37.11 17.51
N GLY A 199 -29.91 -36.15 16.60
CA GLY A 199 -30.01 -34.72 16.90
C GLY A 199 -29.22 -33.84 15.93
N VAL A 200 -29.04 -32.58 16.32
CA VAL A 200 -28.29 -31.62 15.52
C VAL A 200 -26.80 -31.84 15.70
N VAL A 201 -26.11 -32.03 14.62
CA VAL A 201 -24.64 -32.23 14.58
C VAL A 201 -23.95 -31.30 13.62
N ILE A 202 -22.64 -31.11 13.82
CA ILE A 202 -21.73 -30.37 12.94
C ILE A 202 -20.77 -31.40 12.36
N LYS A 203 -20.77 -31.53 11.02
CA LYS A 203 -19.82 -32.34 10.26
C LYS A 203 -19.17 -31.49 9.19
N ALA A 204 -17.85 -31.46 9.13
CA ALA A 204 -17.10 -30.65 8.15
C ALA A 204 -17.59 -29.17 8.09
N GLY A 205 -17.84 -28.55 9.25
CA GLY A 205 -18.32 -27.18 9.34
C GLY A 205 -19.79 -26.95 8.96
N LYS A 206 -20.53 -28.01 8.55
CA LYS A 206 -21.95 -27.90 8.20
C LYS A 206 -22.85 -28.46 9.31
N LYS A 207 -23.89 -27.69 9.65
CA LYS A 207 -24.94 -28.12 10.58
C LYS A 207 -25.92 -29.05 9.84
N MET A 208 -26.19 -30.21 10.43
CA MET A 208 -27.16 -31.18 9.88
C MET A 208 -27.91 -31.87 11.01
N ILE A 209 -29.06 -32.49 10.72
CA ILE A 209 -29.80 -33.35 11.65
C ILE A 209 -29.42 -34.78 11.31
N GLN A 210 -29.08 -35.57 12.31
CA GLN A 210 -28.73 -36.98 12.19
C GLN A 210 -29.75 -37.86 12.97
#